data_30389e1f0a5df389addf0d8c014f1ccf
#
_entry.id   30389e1f0a5df389addf0d8c014f1ccf
#
_cell.length_a   1.000
_cell.length_b   1.000
_cell.length_c   1.000
_cell.angle_alpha   90.00
_cell.angle_beta   90.00
_cell.angle_gamma   90.00
#
_symmetry.space_group_name_H-M   'P 1'
#
loop_
_entity.id
_entity.type
_entity.pdbx_description
1 polymer ?
#
loop_
_entity_poly.entity_id
_entity_poly.type
_entity_poly.pdbx_seq_one_letter_code
_entity_poly.pdbx_strand_id
1 'polypeptide(L)'
;FFDFSKCLTPETELKRLLEWQYISQTEFDSVDINALKTLFASDIFKRILKSKLVKREMKFITEIPATRIDGSLNEKFAEEKVIVQGAVDICFEEEDGIVILDFKTDRNDDPKAFVDAYSEQLNIYAIACEKIFKKAVKEKIIYSFSLGVEIQV
;
A
#
# COMPACT_ATOMS: atom_id res chain seq x y z
N PHE A 1 6.59 11.65 2.08
CA PHE A 1 6.57 13.11 2.32
C PHE A 1 5.18 13.73 2.18
N PHE A 2 4.26 13.02 1.57
CA PHE A 2 2.89 13.46 1.34
C PHE A 2 2.12 13.59 2.66
N ASP A 3 1.54 14.78 2.94
CA ASP A 3 0.75 15.02 4.14
C ASP A 3 -0.75 15.01 3.81
N PHE A 4 -1.38 13.87 4.00
CA PHE A 4 -2.82 13.70 3.74
C PHE A 4 -3.69 14.65 4.54
N SER A 5 -3.25 15.09 5.71
CA SER A 5 -4.06 15.97 6.59
C SER A 5 -4.11 17.42 6.12
N LYS A 6 -3.15 17.84 5.28
CA LYS A 6 -2.98 19.22 4.82
C LYS A 6 -3.17 19.38 3.32
N CYS A 7 -3.29 18.28 2.60
CA CYS A 7 -3.38 18.30 1.16
C CYS A 7 -4.76 18.69 0.68
N LEU A 8 -4.87 19.84 0.02
CA LEU A 8 -6.10 20.31 -0.60
C LEU A 8 -6.21 19.82 -2.05
N THR A 9 -5.12 19.88 -2.80
CA THR A 9 -5.05 19.43 -4.20
C THR A 9 -3.67 18.81 -4.49
N PRO A 10 -3.57 17.89 -5.49
CA PRO A 10 -2.30 17.33 -5.91
C PRO A 10 -1.28 18.40 -6.31
N GLU A 11 -1.73 19.43 -7.02
CA GLU A 11 -0.88 20.52 -7.48
C GLU A 11 -0.26 21.31 -6.31
N THR A 12 -1.06 21.61 -5.29
CA THR A 12 -0.59 22.34 -4.11
C THR A 12 0.44 21.51 -3.36
N GLU A 13 0.19 20.21 -3.22
CA GLU A 13 1.12 19.33 -2.53
C GLU A 13 2.42 19.13 -3.30
N LEU A 14 2.37 18.95 -4.62
CA LEU A 14 3.57 18.84 -5.45
C LEU A 14 4.43 20.10 -5.37
N LYS A 15 3.81 21.29 -5.42
CA LYS A 15 4.53 22.56 -5.24
C LYS A 15 5.20 22.64 -3.88
N ARG A 16 4.49 22.24 -2.82
CA ARG A 16 5.06 22.19 -1.46
C ARG A 16 6.26 21.26 -1.39
N LEU A 17 6.17 20.06 -1.97
CA LEU A 17 7.27 19.09 -2.00
C LEU A 17 8.50 19.65 -2.75
N LEU A 18 8.29 20.35 -3.85
CA LEU A 18 9.36 21.02 -4.59
C LEU A 18 9.98 22.17 -3.80
N GLU A 19 9.16 23.08 -3.26
CA GLU A 19 9.62 24.24 -2.46
C GLU A 19 10.43 23.81 -1.23
N TRP A 20 10.04 22.70 -0.60
CA TRP A 20 10.75 22.15 0.55
C TRP A 20 11.89 21.20 0.17
N GLN A 21 12.21 21.10 -1.12
CA GLN A 21 13.29 20.26 -1.66
C GLN A 21 13.17 18.77 -1.31
N TYR A 22 11.93 18.27 -1.10
CA TYR A 22 11.67 16.84 -0.95
C TYR A 22 11.71 16.10 -2.29
N ILE A 23 11.45 16.83 -3.38
CA ILE A 23 11.59 16.35 -4.76
C ILE A 23 12.37 17.40 -5.56
N SER A 24 13.11 16.94 -6.55
CA SER A 24 13.80 17.78 -7.52
C SER A 24 12.84 18.35 -8.58
N GLN A 25 13.28 19.37 -9.32
CA GLN A 25 12.52 19.90 -10.46
C GLN A 25 12.24 18.80 -11.51
N THR A 26 13.22 17.95 -11.80
CA THR A 26 13.06 16.84 -12.76
C THR A 26 11.98 15.84 -12.31
N GLU A 27 11.95 15.49 -11.03
CA GLU A 27 10.92 14.63 -10.47
C GLU A 27 9.55 15.32 -10.54
N PHE A 28 9.46 16.59 -10.17
CA PHE A 28 8.24 17.39 -10.28
C PHE A 28 7.68 17.38 -11.71
N ASP A 29 8.54 17.63 -12.71
CA ASP A 29 8.15 17.70 -14.13
C ASP A 29 7.76 16.32 -14.70
N SER A 30 8.19 15.22 -14.07
CA SER A 30 7.88 13.84 -14.48
C SER A 30 6.56 13.30 -13.93
N VAL A 31 5.95 13.98 -12.97
CA VAL A 31 4.71 13.51 -12.32
C VAL A 31 3.51 13.64 -13.24
N ASP A 32 2.78 12.54 -13.43
CA ASP A 32 1.46 12.58 -14.07
C ASP A 32 0.42 13.15 -13.09
N ILE A 33 0.17 14.45 -13.24
CA ILE A 33 -0.79 15.16 -12.38
C ILE A 33 -2.22 14.65 -12.55
N ASN A 34 -2.60 14.13 -13.73
CA ASN A 34 -3.94 13.61 -13.95
C ASN A 34 -4.14 12.27 -13.24
N ALA A 35 -3.13 11.41 -13.24
CA ALA A 35 -3.15 10.17 -12.45
C ALA A 35 -3.29 10.47 -10.94
N LEU A 36 -2.59 11.49 -10.43
CA LEU A 36 -2.77 11.92 -9.04
C LEU A 36 -4.17 12.48 -8.78
N LYS A 37 -4.74 13.28 -9.69
CA LYS A 37 -6.12 13.78 -9.55
C LYS A 37 -7.12 12.64 -9.47
N THR A 38 -6.94 11.59 -10.27
CA THR A 38 -7.77 10.39 -10.24
C THR A 38 -7.70 9.70 -8.89
N LEU A 39 -6.49 9.51 -8.34
CA LEU A 39 -6.31 8.97 -6.98
C LEU A 39 -7.03 9.84 -5.93
N PHE A 40 -6.86 11.16 -5.96
CA PHE A 40 -7.48 12.07 -4.99
C PHE A 40 -9.02 12.09 -5.06
N ALA A 41 -9.58 11.80 -6.22
CA ALA A 41 -11.02 11.67 -6.42
C ALA A 41 -11.56 10.28 -6.03
N SER A 42 -10.68 9.28 -5.85
CA SER A 42 -11.06 7.89 -5.57
C SER A 42 -11.71 7.73 -4.20
N ASP A 43 -12.42 6.61 -4.03
CA ASP A 43 -13.07 6.31 -2.76
C ASP A 43 -12.05 5.88 -1.71
N ILE A 44 -10.99 5.17 -2.09
CA ILE A 44 -9.92 4.80 -1.16
C ILE A 44 -9.25 6.04 -0.56
N PHE A 45 -9.02 7.08 -1.36
CA PHE A 45 -8.42 8.31 -0.85
C PHE A 45 -9.33 9.03 0.16
N LYS A 46 -10.63 9.08 -0.10
CA LYS A 46 -11.62 9.62 0.85
C LYS A 46 -11.68 8.83 2.16
N ARG A 47 -11.51 7.50 2.09
CA ARG A 47 -11.44 6.62 3.26
C ARG A 47 -10.19 6.91 4.09
N ILE A 48 -9.02 7.06 3.44
CA ILE A 48 -7.76 7.43 4.11
C ILE A 48 -7.92 8.76 4.86
N LEU A 49 -8.54 9.78 4.23
CA LEU A 49 -8.73 11.08 4.86
C LEU A 49 -9.65 11.04 6.09
N LYS A 50 -10.56 10.08 6.18
CA LYS A 50 -11.46 9.90 7.33
C LYS A 50 -10.84 9.10 8.46
N SER A 51 -9.79 8.35 8.19
CA SER A 51 -9.13 7.50 9.17
C SER A 51 -8.39 8.32 10.23
N LYS A 52 -8.52 7.89 11.49
CA LYS A 52 -7.79 8.48 12.62
C LYS A 52 -6.34 7.98 12.71
N LEU A 53 -6.05 6.85 12.10
CA LEU A 53 -4.72 6.25 12.10
C LEU A 53 -4.33 5.87 10.67
N VAL A 54 -3.39 6.60 10.11
CA VAL A 54 -2.78 6.31 8.80
C VAL A 54 -1.29 6.15 8.98
N LYS A 55 -0.74 5.03 8.56
CA LYS A 55 0.71 4.78 8.47
C LYS A 55 1.11 4.69 7.01
N ARG A 56 2.22 5.35 6.67
CA ARG A 56 2.82 5.38 5.34
C ARG A 56 4.21 4.80 5.41
N GLU A 57 4.62 4.09 4.36
CA GLU A 57 5.96 3.49 4.28
C GLU A 57 6.30 2.74 5.58
N MET A 58 5.32 1.99 6.10
CA MET A 58 5.46 1.31 7.38
C MET A 58 6.40 0.12 7.23
N LYS A 59 7.64 0.30 7.67
CA LYS A 59 8.63 -0.76 7.68
C LYS A 59 8.29 -1.81 8.73
N PHE A 60 8.48 -3.07 8.38
CA PHE A 60 8.31 -4.19 9.29
C PHE A 60 9.41 -5.24 9.15
N ILE A 61 9.64 -5.96 10.23
CA ILE A 61 10.38 -7.22 10.28
C ILE A 61 9.50 -8.19 11.05
N THR A 62 9.19 -9.34 10.48
CA THR A 62 8.33 -10.33 11.13
C THR A 62 8.76 -11.74 10.79
N GLU A 63 8.48 -12.68 11.68
CA GLU A 63 8.63 -14.12 11.43
C GLU A 63 7.32 -14.67 10.85
N ILE A 64 7.43 -15.45 9.79
CA ILE A 64 6.31 -16.12 9.14
C ILE A 64 6.67 -17.62 9.02
N PRO A 65 5.74 -18.56 9.28
CA PRO A 65 5.99 -19.97 9.02
C PRO A 65 6.46 -20.21 7.59
N ALA A 66 7.51 -21.01 7.40
CA ALA A 66 8.07 -21.30 6.09
C ALA A 66 7.02 -21.86 5.11
N THR A 67 6.10 -22.66 5.62
CA THR A 67 4.97 -23.23 4.85
C THR A 67 3.97 -22.18 4.35
N ARG A 68 3.98 -20.97 4.90
CA ARG A 68 3.17 -19.85 4.40
C ARG A 68 3.84 -19.12 3.23
N ILE A 69 5.17 -19.23 3.13
CA ILE A 69 5.95 -18.65 2.03
C ILE A 69 5.99 -19.63 0.85
N ASP A 70 6.15 -20.90 1.14
CA ASP A 70 6.15 -21.96 0.14
C ASP A 70 5.23 -23.10 0.60
N GLY A 71 4.03 -23.14 0.04
CA GLY A 71 3.03 -24.17 0.35
C GLY A 71 3.39 -25.58 -0.14
N SER A 72 4.48 -25.73 -0.92
CA SER A 72 5.00 -27.03 -1.33
C SER A 72 5.86 -27.71 -0.26
N LEU A 73 6.24 -26.97 0.79
CA LEU A 73 7.06 -27.49 1.87
C LEU A 73 6.31 -28.57 2.67
N ASN A 74 7.04 -29.64 2.96
CA ASN A 74 6.53 -30.76 3.77
C ASN A 74 6.18 -30.27 5.21
N GLU A 75 5.21 -30.92 5.85
CA GLU A 75 4.82 -30.67 7.25
C GLU A 75 6.00 -30.67 8.24
N LYS A 76 7.09 -31.32 7.91
CA LYS A 76 8.35 -31.27 8.72
C LYS A 76 8.85 -29.84 8.96
N PHE A 77 8.51 -28.91 8.04
CA PHE A 77 8.93 -27.52 8.12
C PHE A 77 7.85 -26.62 8.71
N ALA A 78 6.77 -27.17 9.27
CA ALA A 78 5.68 -26.40 9.84
C ALA A 78 6.10 -25.51 11.02
N GLU A 79 7.12 -25.94 11.77
CA GLU A 79 7.70 -25.18 12.90
C GLU A 79 8.80 -24.21 12.45
N GLU A 80 9.32 -24.35 11.24
CA GLU A 80 10.36 -23.48 10.71
C GLU A 80 9.78 -22.10 10.38
N LYS A 81 10.52 -21.06 10.76
CA LYS A 81 10.13 -19.67 10.54
C LYS A 81 11.14 -18.96 9.66
N VAL A 82 10.63 -18.14 8.78
CA VAL A 82 11.43 -17.26 7.92
C VAL A 82 11.24 -15.81 8.40
N ILE A 83 12.35 -15.10 8.51
CA ILE A 83 12.31 -13.66 8.80
C ILE A 83 12.02 -12.94 7.48
N VAL A 84 10.94 -12.19 7.45
CA VAL A 84 10.55 -11.36 6.31
C VAL A 84 10.58 -9.89 6.72
N GLN A 85 11.14 -9.07 5.86
CA GLN A 85 11.14 -7.61 6.02
C GLN A 85 10.54 -6.95 4.80
N GLY A 86 9.93 -5.79 5.02
CA GLY A 86 9.31 -5.02 3.94
C GLY A 86 8.83 -3.66 4.41
N ALA A 87 8.16 -2.95 3.50
CA ALA A 87 7.46 -1.72 3.80
C ALA A 87 6.07 -1.78 3.19
N VAL A 88 5.06 -1.44 3.97
CA VAL A 88 3.68 -1.29 3.50
C VAL A 88 3.50 0.17 3.09
N ASP A 89 3.08 0.42 1.85
CA ASP A 89 2.94 1.79 1.33
C ASP A 89 1.98 2.61 2.19
N ILE A 90 0.76 2.10 2.37
CA ILE A 90 -0.22 2.69 3.28
C ILE A 90 -0.97 1.57 4.02
N CYS A 91 -1.13 1.75 5.32
CA CYS A 91 -2.16 1.05 6.07
C CYS A 91 -2.92 2.04 6.94
N PHE A 92 -4.22 1.86 7.03
CA PHE A 92 -5.08 2.74 7.81
C PHE A 92 -6.17 1.96 8.54
N GLU A 93 -6.64 2.54 9.64
CA GLU A 93 -7.63 1.91 10.51
C GLU A 93 -9.04 2.42 10.20
N GLU A 94 -9.98 1.47 10.10
CA GLU A 94 -11.41 1.72 10.12
C GLU A 94 -12.05 1.04 11.36
N GLU A 95 -13.34 1.23 11.58
CA GLU A 95 -14.01 0.70 12.79
C GLU A 95 -13.88 -0.81 12.92
N ASP A 96 -13.96 -1.53 11.80
CA ASP A 96 -14.03 -2.99 11.71
C ASP A 96 -12.69 -3.67 11.33
N GLY A 97 -11.61 -2.90 11.16
CA GLY A 97 -10.29 -3.50 10.88
C GLY A 97 -9.29 -2.56 10.22
N ILE A 98 -8.20 -3.17 9.76
CA ILE A 98 -7.13 -2.49 9.04
C ILE A 98 -7.34 -2.67 7.53
N VAL A 99 -7.11 -1.62 6.77
CA VAL A 99 -7.05 -1.65 5.32
C VAL A 99 -5.61 -1.44 4.88
N ILE A 100 -5.13 -2.26 3.95
CA ILE A 100 -3.82 -2.13 3.31
C ILE A 100 -4.01 -1.63 1.90
N LEU A 101 -3.22 -0.64 1.52
CA LEU A 101 -3.16 -0.11 0.17
C LEU A 101 -1.71 -0.14 -0.32
N ASP A 102 -1.52 -0.70 -1.49
CA ASP A 102 -0.25 -0.77 -2.18
C ASP A 102 -0.37 -0.10 -3.55
N PHE A 103 0.58 0.78 -3.88
CA PHE A 103 0.57 1.53 -5.12
C PHE A 103 1.37 0.82 -6.20
N LYS A 104 0.78 0.68 -7.39
CA LYS A 104 1.46 0.08 -8.54
C LYS A 104 1.44 1.02 -9.74
N THR A 105 2.61 1.19 -10.35
CA THR A 105 2.83 1.99 -11.56
C THR A 105 3.02 1.13 -12.81
N ASP A 106 2.94 -0.18 -12.66
CA ASP A 106 3.06 -1.13 -13.76
C ASP A 106 2.00 -0.87 -14.82
N ARG A 107 2.41 -1.00 -16.08
CA ARG A 107 1.51 -0.86 -17.22
C ARG A 107 0.91 -2.23 -17.55
N ASN A 108 -0.29 -2.46 -17.06
CA ASN A 108 -1.07 -3.65 -17.38
C ASN A 108 -2.54 -3.23 -17.48
N ASP A 109 -3.23 -3.76 -18.47
CA ASP A 109 -4.64 -3.44 -18.75
C ASP A 109 -5.61 -4.45 -18.10
N ASP A 110 -5.08 -5.51 -17.48
CA ASP A 110 -5.86 -6.54 -16.81
C ASP A 110 -5.72 -6.46 -15.29
N PRO A 111 -6.79 -6.08 -14.56
CA PRO A 111 -6.79 -6.09 -13.09
C PRO A 111 -6.42 -7.44 -12.48
N LYS A 112 -6.77 -8.55 -13.14
CA LYS A 112 -6.45 -9.90 -12.66
C LYS A 112 -4.94 -10.15 -12.62
N ALA A 113 -4.19 -9.62 -13.59
CA ALA A 113 -2.75 -9.76 -13.60
C ALA A 113 -2.07 -9.09 -12.38
N PHE A 114 -2.64 -8.01 -11.85
CA PHE A 114 -2.17 -7.41 -10.60
C PHE A 114 -2.45 -8.33 -9.41
N VAL A 115 -3.63 -8.95 -9.33
CA VAL A 115 -3.96 -9.90 -8.27
C VAL A 115 -2.99 -11.08 -8.32
N ASP A 116 -2.78 -11.67 -9.49
CA ASP A 116 -1.90 -12.83 -9.67
C ASP A 116 -0.43 -12.50 -9.32
N ALA A 117 0.02 -11.28 -9.59
CA ALA A 117 1.40 -10.87 -9.33
C ALA A 117 1.66 -10.46 -7.87
N TYR A 118 0.67 -9.87 -7.18
CA TYR A 118 0.91 -9.17 -5.91
C TYR A 118 0.14 -9.71 -4.71
N SER A 119 -0.73 -10.70 -4.87
CA SER A 119 -1.52 -11.27 -3.76
C SER A 119 -0.65 -11.83 -2.65
N GLU A 120 0.43 -12.51 -2.98
CA GLU A 120 1.39 -13.05 -1.98
C GLU A 120 2.05 -11.93 -1.17
N GLN A 121 2.46 -10.85 -1.83
CA GLN A 121 3.03 -9.67 -1.16
C GLN A 121 2.05 -9.08 -0.16
N LEU A 122 0.79 -8.86 -0.58
CA LEU A 122 -0.22 -8.27 0.29
C LEU A 122 -0.64 -9.23 1.42
N ASN A 123 -0.59 -10.53 1.21
CA ASN A 123 -0.80 -11.53 2.27
C ASN A 123 0.29 -11.42 3.36
N ILE A 124 1.55 -11.27 2.97
CA ILE A 124 2.66 -11.04 3.90
C ILE A 124 2.47 -9.73 4.66
N TYR A 125 2.07 -8.66 3.97
CA TYR A 125 1.78 -7.37 4.58
C TYR A 125 0.64 -7.47 5.61
N ALA A 126 -0.41 -8.24 5.30
CA ALA A 126 -1.52 -8.47 6.23
C ALA A 126 -1.05 -9.13 7.52
N ILE A 127 -0.25 -10.20 7.42
CA ILE A 127 0.31 -10.88 8.61
C ILE A 127 1.13 -9.90 9.46
N ALA A 128 1.95 -9.05 8.83
CA ALA A 128 2.74 -8.06 9.55
C ALA A 128 1.86 -7.00 10.23
N CYS A 129 0.88 -6.46 9.52
CA CYS A 129 -0.05 -5.47 10.06
C CYS A 129 -0.87 -6.03 11.23
N GLU A 130 -1.42 -7.23 11.11
CA GLU A 130 -2.20 -7.87 12.18
C GLU A 130 -1.37 -8.07 13.46
N LYS A 131 -0.09 -8.43 13.30
CA LYS A 131 0.83 -8.55 14.43
C LYS A 131 1.12 -7.20 15.11
N ILE A 132 1.27 -6.13 14.32
CA ILE A 132 1.60 -4.79 14.81
C ILE A 132 0.39 -4.13 15.47
N PHE A 133 -0.76 -4.13 14.78
CA PHE A 133 -1.95 -3.40 15.23
C PHE A 133 -2.84 -4.21 16.17
N LYS A 134 -2.64 -5.52 16.27
CA LYS A 134 -3.52 -6.45 17.03
C LYS A 134 -4.98 -6.38 16.58
N LYS A 135 -5.19 -6.10 15.30
CA LYS A 135 -6.49 -6.03 14.62
C LYS A 135 -6.42 -6.78 13.30
N ALA A 136 -7.54 -7.36 12.88
CA ALA A 136 -7.64 -8.05 11.60
C ALA A 136 -7.48 -7.08 10.43
N VAL A 137 -6.79 -7.54 9.38
CA VAL A 137 -6.80 -6.87 8.08
C VAL A 137 -8.07 -7.29 7.34
N LYS A 138 -8.97 -6.35 7.10
CA LYS A 138 -10.26 -6.61 6.45
C LYS A 138 -10.21 -6.47 4.94
N GLU A 139 -9.30 -5.63 4.43
CA GLU A 139 -9.16 -5.38 3.00
C GLU A 139 -7.69 -5.21 2.61
N LYS A 140 -7.35 -5.75 1.46
CA LYS A 140 -6.06 -5.59 0.79
C LYS A 140 -6.35 -5.03 -0.60
N ILE A 141 -5.85 -3.84 -0.89
CA ILE A 141 -6.16 -3.09 -2.10
C ILE A 141 -4.88 -2.72 -2.82
N ILE A 142 -4.85 -2.95 -4.12
CA ILE A 142 -3.86 -2.37 -5.03
C ILE A 142 -4.52 -1.16 -5.70
N TYR A 143 -3.85 -0.03 -5.71
CA TYR A 143 -4.22 1.09 -6.56
C TYR A 143 -3.30 1.10 -7.79
N SER A 144 -3.86 0.79 -8.94
CA SER A 144 -3.12 0.85 -10.21
C SER A 144 -3.19 2.25 -10.79
N PHE A 145 -2.05 2.93 -10.90
CA PHE A 145 -1.97 4.23 -11.55
C PHE A 145 -2.18 4.16 -13.06
N SER A 146 -1.82 3.04 -13.70
CA SER A 146 -2.02 2.86 -15.14
C SER A 146 -3.50 2.73 -15.51
N LEU A 147 -4.29 2.08 -14.65
CA LEU A 147 -5.74 1.89 -14.83
C LEU A 147 -6.56 3.00 -14.16
N GLY A 148 -6.02 3.67 -13.17
CA GLY A 148 -6.74 4.65 -12.35
C GLY A 148 -7.82 4.03 -11.46
N VAL A 149 -7.65 2.77 -11.02
CA VAL A 149 -8.66 2.02 -10.26
C VAL A 149 -8.09 1.31 -9.03
N GLU A 150 -9.00 1.00 -8.12
CA GLU A 150 -8.80 0.15 -6.95
C GLU A 150 -9.04 -1.31 -7.34
N ILE A 151 -8.12 -2.20 -6.98
CA ILE A 151 -8.19 -3.64 -7.26
C ILE A 151 -8.16 -4.36 -5.93
N GLN A 152 -9.22 -5.10 -5.62
CA GLN A 152 -9.31 -5.92 -4.41
C GLN A 152 -8.51 -7.22 -4.57
N VAL A 153 -7.76 -7.61 -3.51
CA VAL A 153 -6.90 -8.80 -3.48
C VAL A 153 -7.34 -9.78 -2.40
#